data_2d68215dacca8b3f10170171e0bc92c8
#
_entry.id   2d68215dacca8b3f10170171e0bc92c8
#
_cell.length_a   1.000
_cell.length_b   1.000
_cell.length_c   1.000
_cell.angle_alpha   90.00
_cell.angle_beta   90.00
_cell.angle_gamma   90.00
#
_symmetry.space_group_name_H-M   'P 1'
#
loop_
_entity.id
_entity.type
_entity.pdbx_description
1 polymer ?
#
loop_
_entity_poly.entity_id
_entity_poly.type
_entity_poly.pdbx_seq_one_letter_code
_entity_poly.pdbx_strand_id
1 'polypeptide(L)'
;MRSPLRVAILLMVIALVASACGGASSSGGGAAKPTVKVGSTNFYEQGILAEAYSQILEANGYTVERKFNLGNREIVEPAIESGQIDIDAEYLATLLVFVDKSAKASTDPKATQAALQTALNPKNLTVLDYAAATDQNGFVVTKDTQSKYNLKKLSDIASGSAQGQLILGGPAECPSRPFCKVGLEGTYGIKFKDFKPLDAGGPLTVAALDGKQIDLGLLFTSDPTIVAKSFVLLEDDKHLQLSDNIAPVVRNDLLAKDDGTIKKLLNSISAKLSQDELNGMNKLVSVDKKDPKDVARDWLKKQGLIK
;
A
#
# COMPACT_ATOMS: atom_id res chain seq x y z
N MET A 1 -71.95 47.78 17.80
CA MET A 1 -71.07 48.69 17.03
C MET A 1 -69.63 48.17 17.20
N ARG A 2 -69.11 47.55 16.19
CA ARG A 2 -67.73 46.96 16.15
C ARG A 2 -66.75 47.99 15.60
N SER A 3 -65.81 48.37 16.44
CA SER A 3 -64.84 49.44 16.22
C SER A 3 -63.95 49.21 14.94
N PRO A 4 -63.80 50.26 14.06
CA PRO A 4 -62.97 50.14 12.85
C PRO A 4 -61.45 50.05 13.11
N LEU A 5 -61.08 50.18 14.40
CA LEU A 5 -59.67 50.18 14.80
C LEU A 5 -59.01 48.79 14.76
N ARG A 6 -59.81 47.69 14.77
CA ARG A 6 -59.26 46.29 14.74
C ARG A 6 -58.98 45.81 13.33
N VAL A 7 -59.50 46.40 12.29
CA VAL A 7 -59.27 46.04 10.90
C VAL A 7 -57.98 46.68 10.35
N ALA A 8 -57.60 47.86 10.83
CA ALA A 8 -56.39 48.56 10.41
C ALA A 8 -55.10 47.90 10.94
N ILE A 9 -55.15 47.23 12.12
CA ILE A 9 -53.98 46.54 12.68
C ILE A 9 -53.71 45.20 11.97
N LEU A 10 -54.75 44.54 11.45
CA LEU A 10 -54.59 43.24 10.76
C LEU A 10 -54.02 43.37 9.34
N LEU A 11 -54.17 44.54 8.68
CA LEU A 11 -53.62 44.83 7.37
C LEU A 11 -52.15 45.30 7.42
N MET A 12 -51.67 45.80 8.55
CA MET A 12 -50.31 46.29 8.73
C MET A 12 -49.32 45.16 9.09
N VAL A 13 -49.80 43.99 9.58
CA VAL A 13 -48.98 42.84 9.88
C VAL A 13 -48.70 41.98 8.66
N ILE A 14 -49.52 42.04 7.61
CA ILE A 14 -49.36 41.25 6.38
C ILE A 14 -48.31 41.89 5.42
N ALA A 15 -48.02 43.18 5.56
CA ALA A 15 -47.06 43.88 4.71
C ALA A 15 -45.58 43.71 5.12
N LEU A 16 -45.31 43.18 6.31
CA LEU A 16 -43.94 42.97 6.82
C LEU A 16 -43.36 41.59 6.58
N VAL A 17 -44.12 40.63 6.03
CA VAL A 17 -43.64 39.27 5.72
C VAL A 17 -43.22 39.09 4.30
N ALA A 18 -43.41 40.07 3.37
CA ALA A 18 -43.11 39.98 1.98
C ALA A 18 -41.70 40.49 1.59
N SER A 19 -40.90 40.98 2.55
CA SER A 19 -39.57 41.56 2.26
C SER A 19 -38.40 40.66 2.65
N ALA A 20 -38.61 39.40 3.04
CA ALA A 20 -37.57 38.45 3.46
C ALA A 20 -37.19 37.41 2.40
N CYS A 21 -37.58 37.60 1.12
CA CYS A 21 -37.17 36.72 0.02
C CYS A 21 -36.38 37.53 -1.04
N GLY A 22 -35.24 38.05 -0.62
CA GLY A 22 -34.32 38.70 -1.53
C GLY A 22 -32.89 38.60 -1.06
N GLY A 23 -32.17 37.63 -1.57
CA GLY A 23 -30.74 37.54 -1.35
C GLY A 23 -30.21 36.14 -0.90
N ALA A 24 -30.75 35.07 -1.43
CA ALA A 24 -29.97 33.85 -1.49
C ALA A 24 -28.88 34.07 -2.55
N SER A 25 -27.77 34.66 -2.13
CA SER A 25 -26.51 34.51 -2.86
C SER A 25 -26.31 33.01 -2.98
N SER A 26 -26.50 32.46 -4.18
CA SER A 26 -26.02 31.14 -4.52
C SER A 26 -24.49 31.22 -4.47
N SER A 27 -23.92 31.12 -3.24
CA SER A 27 -22.59 30.61 -3.10
C SER A 27 -22.62 29.26 -3.77
N GLY A 28 -21.90 29.12 -4.89
CA GLY A 28 -21.76 27.87 -5.61
C GLY A 28 -21.34 26.78 -4.65
N GLY A 29 -22.30 26.00 -4.18
CA GLY A 29 -22.07 24.82 -3.37
C GLY A 29 -21.50 23.76 -4.28
N GLY A 30 -20.18 23.72 -4.43
CA GLY A 30 -19.52 22.50 -4.86
C GLY A 30 -20.03 21.37 -3.97
N ALA A 31 -20.44 20.25 -4.54
CA ALA A 31 -20.85 19.09 -3.77
C ALA A 31 -19.77 18.82 -2.70
N ALA A 32 -20.22 18.60 -1.46
CA ALA A 32 -19.29 18.30 -0.37
C ALA A 32 -18.46 17.08 -0.74
N LYS A 33 -17.13 17.20 -0.62
CA LYS A 33 -16.22 16.11 -0.93
C LYS A 33 -16.51 14.91 -0.02
N PRO A 34 -16.45 13.68 -0.53
CA PRO A 34 -16.69 12.51 0.30
C PRO A 34 -15.59 12.37 1.36
N THR A 35 -15.96 11.76 2.50
CA THR A 35 -14.97 11.25 3.46
C THR A 35 -14.30 10.02 2.86
N VAL A 36 -12.98 9.94 2.94
CA VAL A 36 -12.15 8.89 2.36
C VAL A 36 -11.47 8.09 3.47
N LYS A 37 -11.63 6.77 3.44
CA LYS A 37 -10.97 5.86 4.39
C LYS A 37 -9.74 5.26 3.72
N VAL A 38 -8.55 5.63 4.19
CA VAL A 38 -7.27 5.10 3.69
C VAL A 38 -6.80 3.99 4.61
N GLY A 39 -6.56 2.81 4.04
CA GLY A 39 -6.05 1.62 4.73
C GLY A 39 -4.54 1.45 4.59
N SER A 40 -3.99 0.52 5.36
CA SER A 40 -2.65 -0.03 5.13
C SER A 40 -2.49 -1.41 5.77
N THR A 41 -1.61 -2.21 5.19
CA THR A 41 -1.02 -3.36 5.88
C THR A 41 -0.09 -2.90 7.02
N ASN A 42 0.50 -3.86 7.77
CA ASN A 42 1.20 -3.59 9.01
C ASN A 42 2.74 -3.54 8.88
N PHE A 43 3.28 -3.06 7.75
CA PHE A 43 4.72 -2.80 7.64
C PHE A 43 5.02 -1.35 7.23
N TYR A 44 6.23 -0.89 7.49
CA TYR A 44 6.57 0.54 7.50
C TYR A 44 6.37 1.26 6.16
N GLU A 45 6.68 0.64 5.03
CA GLU A 45 6.50 1.21 3.70
C GLU A 45 5.03 1.52 3.41
N GLN A 46 4.14 0.61 3.78
CA GLN A 46 2.71 0.80 3.65
C GLN A 46 2.20 1.97 4.49
N GLY A 47 2.76 2.16 5.69
CA GLY A 47 2.47 3.34 6.52
C GLY A 47 2.88 4.65 5.85
N ILE A 48 4.03 4.68 5.15
CA ILE A 48 4.50 5.85 4.39
C ILE A 48 3.56 6.15 3.22
N LEU A 49 3.21 5.12 2.43
CA LEU A 49 2.34 5.27 1.25
C LEU A 49 0.93 5.70 1.64
N ALA A 50 0.35 5.09 2.68
CA ALA A 50 -0.97 5.45 3.20
C ALA A 50 -1.00 6.89 3.75
N GLU A 51 0.06 7.34 4.42
CA GLU A 51 0.20 8.75 4.83
C GLU A 51 0.33 9.68 3.63
N ALA A 52 1.07 9.30 2.59
CA ALA A 52 1.17 10.11 1.38
C ALA A 52 -0.19 10.28 0.70
N TYR A 53 -0.97 9.19 0.56
CA TYR A 53 -2.34 9.26 0.03
C TYR A 53 -3.26 10.10 0.90
N SER A 54 -3.19 9.93 2.23
CA SER A 54 -4.00 10.69 3.16
C SER A 54 -3.72 12.18 3.08
N GLN A 55 -2.46 12.57 3.14
CA GLN A 55 -2.06 13.97 3.20
C GLN A 55 -2.29 14.73 1.91
N ILE A 56 -2.10 14.10 0.72
CA ILE A 56 -2.42 14.77 -0.54
C ILE A 56 -3.93 15.01 -0.68
N LEU A 57 -4.76 14.09 -0.20
CA LEU A 57 -6.22 14.25 -0.18
C LEU A 57 -6.63 15.35 0.79
N GLU A 58 -6.09 15.37 2.02
CA GLU A 58 -6.36 16.43 3.01
C GLU A 58 -5.95 17.81 2.50
N ALA A 59 -4.77 17.93 1.87
CA ALA A 59 -4.30 19.18 1.27
C ALA A 59 -5.23 19.69 0.15
N ASN A 60 -6.04 18.81 -0.41
CA ASN A 60 -7.04 19.13 -1.43
C ASN A 60 -8.48 19.14 -0.87
N GLY A 61 -8.66 19.23 0.45
CA GLY A 61 -9.94 19.49 1.12
C GLY A 61 -10.83 18.26 1.30
N TYR A 62 -10.29 17.04 1.23
CA TYR A 62 -11.01 15.84 1.64
C TYR A 62 -10.88 15.61 3.14
N THR A 63 -11.91 15.06 3.75
CA THR A 63 -11.81 14.49 5.10
C THR A 63 -11.28 13.06 4.96
N VAL A 64 -10.21 12.72 5.69
CA VAL A 64 -9.59 11.40 5.62
C VAL A 64 -9.67 10.68 6.97
N GLU A 65 -10.16 9.46 6.94
CA GLU A 65 -10.09 8.51 8.05
C GLU A 65 -8.94 7.53 7.81
N ARG A 66 -7.96 7.53 8.70
CA ARG A 66 -6.82 6.61 8.66
C ARG A 66 -7.18 5.28 9.33
N LYS A 67 -7.10 4.19 8.58
CA LYS A 67 -7.31 2.81 9.02
C LYS A 67 -6.03 2.00 8.80
N PHE A 68 -4.97 2.40 9.47
CA PHE A 68 -3.62 1.85 9.24
C PHE A 68 -3.33 0.62 10.11
N ASN A 69 -2.31 -0.14 9.70
CA ASN A 69 -1.82 -1.32 10.41
C ASN A 69 -2.91 -2.38 10.66
N LEU A 70 -3.80 -2.59 9.69
CA LEU A 70 -4.90 -3.55 9.83
C LEU A 70 -4.43 -5.01 9.93
N GLY A 71 -3.26 -5.30 9.41
CA GLY A 71 -2.70 -6.65 9.36
C GLY A 71 -2.06 -6.94 8.00
N ASN A 72 -2.01 -8.21 7.63
CA ASN A 72 -1.54 -8.64 6.31
C ASN A 72 -2.64 -8.48 5.24
N ARG A 73 -2.33 -8.83 3.97
CA ARG A 73 -3.28 -8.71 2.85
C ARG A 73 -4.56 -9.53 3.05
N GLU A 74 -4.49 -10.66 3.76
CA GLU A 74 -5.66 -11.48 4.11
C GLU A 74 -6.69 -10.71 4.94
N ILE A 75 -6.29 -9.63 5.63
CA ILE A 75 -7.18 -8.74 6.39
C ILE A 75 -7.55 -7.51 5.56
N VAL A 76 -6.60 -6.92 4.86
CA VAL A 76 -6.76 -5.64 4.14
C VAL A 76 -7.65 -5.82 2.90
N GLU A 77 -7.47 -6.90 2.12
CA GLU A 77 -8.27 -7.13 0.91
C GLU A 77 -9.77 -7.30 1.23
N PRO A 78 -10.21 -8.11 2.20
CA PRO A 78 -11.61 -8.10 2.62
C PRO A 78 -12.11 -6.75 3.16
N ALA A 79 -11.24 -5.96 3.78
CA ALA A 79 -11.60 -4.64 4.31
C ALA A 79 -11.89 -3.64 3.19
N ILE A 80 -11.11 -3.64 2.09
CA ILE A 80 -11.40 -2.79 0.94
C ILE A 80 -12.62 -3.28 0.16
N GLU A 81 -12.79 -4.59 -0.04
CA GLU A 81 -13.96 -5.15 -0.71
C GLU A 81 -15.27 -4.80 0.02
N SER A 82 -15.27 -4.87 1.36
CA SER A 82 -16.45 -4.56 2.19
C SER A 82 -16.69 -3.07 2.42
N GLY A 83 -15.75 -2.18 2.03
CA GLY A 83 -15.84 -0.73 2.26
C GLY A 83 -15.50 -0.28 3.69
N GLN A 84 -14.79 -1.10 4.46
CA GLN A 84 -14.17 -0.66 5.71
C GLN A 84 -13.04 0.32 5.44
N ILE A 85 -12.34 0.16 4.31
CA ILE A 85 -11.42 1.13 3.71
C ILE A 85 -11.82 1.38 2.26
N ASP A 86 -11.39 2.50 1.70
CA ASP A 86 -11.71 2.92 0.33
C ASP A 86 -10.48 2.94 -0.58
N ILE A 87 -9.30 3.10 0.00
CA ILE A 87 -8.01 3.18 -0.71
C ILE A 87 -6.97 2.35 0.04
N ASP A 88 -6.16 1.61 -0.71
CA ASP A 88 -4.97 0.94 -0.21
C ASP A 88 -3.82 1.06 -1.22
N ALA A 89 -2.57 1.01 -0.74
CA ALA A 89 -1.41 0.84 -1.59
C ALA A 89 -1.16 -0.64 -1.83
N GLU A 90 -0.96 -1.05 -3.09
CA GLU A 90 -0.79 -2.46 -3.42
C GLU A 90 0.34 -2.69 -4.42
N TYR A 91 0.71 -3.95 -4.58
CA TYR A 91 1.79 -4.44 -5.45
C TYR A 91 1.17 -5.31 -6.53
N LEU A 92 1.40 -4.96 -7.82
CA LEU A 92 0.65 -5.49 -8.95
C LEU A 92 0.64 -7.02 -9.03
N ALA A 93 1.81 -7.65 -9.00
CA ALA A 93 1.92 -9.09 -9.22
C ALA A 93 1.41 -9.90 -8.03
N THR A 94 1.78 -9.50 -6.81
CA THR A 94 1.36 -10.21 -5.59
C THR A 94 -0.13 -10.03 -5.32
N LEU A 95 -0.72 -8.87 -5.58
CA LEU A 95 -2.17 -8.71 -5.49
C LEU A 95 -2.89 -9.55 -6.55
N LEU A 96 -2.42 -9.54 -7.80
CA LEU A 96 -3.04 -10.32 -8.88
C LEU A 96 -3.17 -11.80 -8.50
N VAL A 97 -2.09 -12.44 -8.07
CA VAL A 97 -2.12 -13.88 -7.72
C VAL A 97 -2.84 -14.14 -6.39
N PHE A 98 -3.05 -13.12 -5.58
CA PHE A 98 -3.86 -13.23 -4.37
C PHE A 98 -5.35 -13.25 -4.69
N VAL A 99 -5.83 -12.33 -5.53
CA VAL A 99 -7.25 -12.19 -5.87
C VAL A 99 -7.72 -13.20 -6.92
N ASP A 100 -6.81 -13.66 -7.79
CA ASP A 100 -7.05 -14.72 -8.76
C ASP A 100 -5.87 -15.69 -8.82
N LYS A 101 -6.02 -16.84 -8.16
CA LYS A 101 -4.99 -17.89 -8.10
C LYS A 101 -4.68 -18.53 -9.46
N SER A 102 -5.55 -18.36 -10.47
CA SER A 102 -5.35 -18.85 -11.83
C SER A 102 -4.63 -17.86 -12.73
N ALA A 103 -4.58 -16.58 -12.32
CA ALA A 103 -3.94 -15.53 -13.09
C ALA A 103 -2.41 -15.70 -13.12
N LYS A 104 -1.85 -15.24 -14.22
CA LYS A 104 -0.38 -15.22 -14.41
C LYS A 104 0.09 -13.76 -14.43
N ALA A 105 0.79 -13.36 -13.39
CA ALA A 105 1.56 -12.13 -13.43
C ALA A 105 2.77 -12.29 -14.37
N SER A 106 3.34 -11.17 -14.82
CA SER A 106 4.49 -11.15 -15.70
C SER A 106 5.55 -10.15 -15.22
N THR A 107 6.69 -10.10 -15.88
CA THR A 107 7.72 -9.08 -15.67
C THR A 107 7.34 -7.73 -16.32
N ASP A 108 6.32 -7.71 -17.18
CA ASP A 108 5.76 -6.48 -17.75
C ASP A 108 4.68 -5.90 -16.82
N PRO A 109 4.92 -4.74 -16.18
CA PRO A 109 3.96 -4.13 -15.26
C PRO A 109 2.65 -3.73 -15.94
N LYS A 110 2.68 -3.33 -17.22
CA LYS A 110 1.47 -2.96 -17.95
C LYS A 110 0.56 -4.16 -18.19
N ALA A 111 1.14 -5.29 -18.58
CA ALA A 111 0.39 -6.52 -18.76
C ALA A 111 -0.17 -7.03 -17.42
N THR A 112 0.63 -6.96 -16.36
CA THR A 112 0.22 -7.35 -15.00
C THR A 112 -0.89 -6.46 -14.47
N GLN A 113 -0.81 -5.12 -14.64
CA GLN A 113 -1.87 -4.19 -14.25
C GLN A 113 -3.18 -4.47 -14.99
N ALA A 114 -3.13 -4.74 -16.29
CA ALA A 114 -4.33 -5.05 -17.09
C ALA A 114 -5.00 -6.35 -16.61
N ALA A 115 -4.22 -7.38 -16.30
CA ALA A 115 -4.72 -8.62 -15.72
C ALA A 115 -5.31 -8.40 -14.33
N LEU A 116 -4.63 -7.61 -13.49
CA LEU A 116 -5.12 -7.24 -12.15
C LEU A 116 -6.44 -6.48 -12.24
N GLN A 117 -6.57 -5.48 -13.11
CA GLN A 117 -7.83 -4.78 -13.29
C GLN A 117 -8.98 -5.73 -13.66
N THR A 118 -8.71 -6.70 -14.53
CA THR A 118 -9.70 -7.72 -14.89
C THR A 118 -10.15 -8.53 -13.67
N ALA A 119 -9.20 -8.92 -12.80
CA ALA A 119 -9.50 -9.66 -11.58
C ALA A 119 -10.22 -8.81 -10.51
N LEU A 120 -10.00 -7.50 -10.50
CA LEU A 120 -10.62 -6.56 -9.55
C LEU A 120 -12.01 -6.09 -9.96
N ASN A 121 -12.38 -6.19 -11.25
CA ASN A 121 -13.69 -5.72 -11.72
C ASN A 121 -14.88 -6.35 -10.96
N PRO A 122 -14.93 -7.67 -10.71
CA PRO A 122 -16.02 -8.28 -9.95
C PRO A 122 -16.08 -7.83 -8.48
N LYS A 123 -14.99 -7.27 -7.96
CA LYS A 123 -14.82 -6.81 -6.58
C LYS A 123 -15.18 -5.34 -6.40
N ASN A 124 -15.61 -4.66 -7.46
CA ASN A 124 -15.90 -3.22 -7.46
C ASN A 124 -14.68 -2.34 -7.09
N LEU A 125 -13.49 -2.76 -7.53
CA LEU A 125 -12.22 -2.10 -7.29
C LEU A 125 -11.56 -1.67 -8.60
N THR A 126 -10.78 -0.58 -8.54
CA THR A 126 -9.94 -0.11 -9.64
C THR A 126 -8.50 0.02 -9.16
N VAL A 127 -7.55 -0.56 -9.92
CA VAL A 127 -6.13 -0.27 -9.79
C VAL A 127 -5.79 0.96 -10.64
N LEU A 128 -5.24 1.99 -10.01
CA LEU A 128 -4.83 3.23 -10.68
C LEU A 128 -3.43 3.08 -11.32
N ASP A 129 -2.86 4.20 -11.82
CA ASP A 129 -1.56 4.18 -12.46
C ASP A 129 -0.47 3.75 -11.45
N TYR A 130 0.36 2.81 -11.86
CA TYR A 130 1.45 2.31 -11.03
C TYR A 130 2.68 3.22 -11.08
N ALA A 131 3.48 3.17 -10.02
CA ALA A 131 4.75 3.85 -9.91
C ALA A 131 5.88 3.11 -10.64
N ALA A 132 6.97 3.81 -10.96
CA ALA A 132 8.21 3.16 -11.39
C ALA A 132 8.85 2.33 -10.27
N ALA A 133 8.61 2.71 -9.01
CA ALA A 133 9.07 1.96 -7.85
C ALA A 133 8.42 0.59 -7.75
N THR A 134 9.23 -0.39 -7.36
CA THR A 134 8.82 -1.78 -7.10
C THR A 134 9.25 -2.18 -5.71
N ASP A 135 8.50 -3.09 -5.10
CA ASP A 135 8.92 -3.77 -3.90
C ASP A 135 8.58 -5.26 -3.96
N GLN A 136 9.60 -6.09 -4.01
CA GLN A 136 9.49 -7.54 -4.17
C GLN A 136 9.97 -8.25 -2.91
N ASN A 137 9.54 -9.50 -2.71
CA ASN A 137 10.17 -10.31 -1.69
C ASN A 137 11.66 -10.50 -1.99
N GLY A 138 12.49 -10.10 -1.05
CA GLY A 138 13.93 -10.32 -1.06
C GLY A 138 14.31 -11.42 -0.08
N PHE A 139 15.09 -12.38 -0.49
CA PHE A 139 15.57 -13.45 0.38
C PHE A 139 17.03 -13.18 0.74
N VAL A 140 17.26 -12.95 2.03
CA VAL A 140 18.56 -12.52 2.53
C VAL A 140 19.17 -13.53 3.50
N VAL A 141 20.49 -13.56 3.50
CA VAL A 141 21.31 -14.35 4.44
C VAL A 141 22.33 -13.45 5.12
N THR A 142 22.87 -13.88 6.27
CA THR A 142 24.05 -13.23 6.84
C THR A 142 25.29 -13.54 6.01
N LYS A 143 26.36 -12.72 6.15
CA LYS A 143 27.67 -13.00 5.51
C LYS A 143 28.25 -14.35 5.96
N ASP A 144 28.01 -14.75 7.21
CA ASP A 144 28.46 -16.04 7.74
C ASP A 144 27.76 -17.19 6.99
N THR A 145 26.42 -17.13 6.86
CA THR A 145 25.63 -18.13 6.13
C THR A 145 26.01 -18.16 4.65
N GLN A 146 26.17 -16.97 4.03
CA GLN A 146 26.65 -16.85 2.65
C GLN A 146 28.00 -17.59 2.45
N SER A 147 28.98 -17.28 3.31
CA SER A 147 30.32 -17.85 3.20
C SER A 147 30.32 -19.36 3.46
N LYS A 148 29.57 -19.81 4.49
CA LYS A 148 29.45 -21.21 4.86
C LYS A 148 28.95 -22.08 3.71
N TYR A 149 27.97 -21.60 2.97
CA TYR A 149 27.31 -22.36 1.90
C TYR A 149 27.63 -21.85 0.49
N ASN A 150 28.50 -20.84 0.36
CA ASN A 150 28.89 -20.19 -0.90
C ASN A 150 27.68 -19.72 -1.73
N LEU A 151 26.71 -19.02 -1.09
CA LEU A 151 25.48 -18.58 -1.68
C LEU A 151 25.65 -17.21 -2.38
N LYS A 152 25.18 -17.10 -3.63
CA LYS A 152 25.10 -15.83 -4.37
C LYS A 152 23.68 -15.60 -4.90
N LYS A 153 22.99 -16.67 -5.26
CA LYS A 153 21.68 -16.68 -5.86
C LYS A 153 20.83 -17.81 -5.29
N LEU A 154 19.51 -17.73 -5.47
CA LEU A 154 18.57 -18.69 -4.89
C LEU A 154 18.80 -20.12 -5.37
N SER A 155 19.18 -20.31 -6.66
CA SER A 155 19.47 -21.65 -7.15
C SER A 155 20.68 -22.34 -6.50
N ASP A 156 21.59 -21.56 -5.86
CA ASP A 156 22.74 -22.13 -5.15
C ASP A 156 22.29 -22.94 -3.89
N ILE A 157 21.14 -22.60 -3.30
CA ILE A 157 20.59 -23.33 -2.16
C ILE A 157 20.22 -24.75 -2.58
N ALA A 158 19.50 -24.88 -3.71
CA ALA A 158 19.00 -26.17 -4.18
C ALA A 158 20.11 -27.09 -4.72
N SER A 159 21.14 -26.52 -5.34
CA SER A 159 22.24 -27.27 -5.96
C SER A 159 23.42 -27.52 -5.02
N GLY A 160 23.48 -26.87 -3.86
CA GLY A 160 24.62 -26.88 -2.94
C GLY A 160 24.35 -27.60 -1.63
N SER A 161 25.31 -27.48 -0.70
CA SER A 161 25.28 -28.09 0.62
C SER A 161 24.25 -27.42 1.57
N ALA A 162 23.61 -26.34 1.15
CA ALA A 162 22.55 -25.66 1.90
C ALA A 162 21.19 -26.38 1.79
N GLN A 163 21.01 -27.26 0.81
CA GLN A 163 19.77 -27.98 0.56
C GLN A 163 19.29 -28.76 1.78
N GLY A 164 18.11 -28.43 2.30
CA GLY A 164 17.54 -29.06 3.49
C GLY A 164 18.21 -28.68 4.82
N GLN A 165 19.11 -27.69 4.82
CA GLN A 165 19.82 -27.25 6.03
C GLN A 165 19.34 -25.92 6.59
N LEU A 166 18.72 -25.07 5.75
CA LEU A 166 18.36 -23.70 6.12
C LEU A 166 16.99 -23.63 6.78
N ILE A 167 16.90 -22.83 7.84
CA ILE A 167 15.63 -22.40 8.43
C ILE A 167 15.20 -21.11 7.70
N LEU A 168 14.03 -21.14 7.05
CA LEU A 168 13.42 -19.96 6.44
C LEU A 168 12.62 -19.19 7.49
N GLY A 169 12.82 -17.89 7.60
CA GLY A 169 12.00 -16.98 8.40
C GLY A 169 11.24 -15.98 7.55
N GLY A 170 9.99 -15.70 7.94
CA GLY A 170 9.14 -14.73 7.25
C GLY A 170 7.73 -14.70 7.82
N PRO A 171 6.80 -13.92 7.23
CA PRO A 171 5.44 -13.79 7.75
C PRO A 171 4.69 -15.13 7.75
N ALA A 172 3.73 -15.26 8.66
CA ALA A 172 3.02 -16.53 8.91
C ALA A 172 2.35 -17.12 7.66
N GLU A 173 1.94 -16.26 6.72
CA GLU A 173 1.35 -16.65 5.43
C GLU A 173 2.35 -17.09 4.35
N CYS A 174 3.65 -16.88 4.54
CA CYS A 174 4.69 -17.25 3.58
C CYS A 174 4.62 -18.72 3.12
N PRO A 175 4.29 -19.72 3.96
CA PRO A 175 4.14 -21.09 3.53
C PRO A 175 3.05 -21.35 2.49
N SER A 176 2.08 -20.45 2.34
CA SER A 176 0.98 -20.55 1.37
C SER A 176 1.10 -19.57 0.19
N ARG A 177 2.07 -18.65 0.23
CA ARG A 177 2.22 -17.60 -0.79
C ARG A 177 3.04 -18.09 -1.99
N PRO A 178 2.54 -17.87 -3.25
CA PRO A 178 3.23 -18.27 -4.47
C PRO A 178 4.63 -17.67 -4.63
N PHE A 179 4.84 -16.43 -4.20
CA PHE A 179 6.13 -15.73 -4.29
C PHE A 179 6.97 -15.86 -3.00
N CYS A 180 6.61 -16.77 -2.09
CA CYS A 180 7.38 -17.08 -0.90
C CYS A 180 7.74 -18.57 -0.85
N LYS A 181 7.53 -19.28 0.25
CA LYS A 181 7.99 -20.66 0.43
C LYS A 181 7.52 -21.60 -0.70
N VAL A 182 6.24 -21.56 -1.06
CA VAL A 182 5.69 -22.37 -2.17
C VAL A 182 6.45 -22.14 -3.48
N GLY A 183 6.72 -20.88 -3.80
CA GLY A 183 7.46 -20.51 -5.00
C GLY A 183 8.93 -20.95 -4.94
N LEU A 184 9.61 -20.78 -3.81
CA LEU A 184 10.98 -21.23 -3.61
C LEU A 184 11.09 -22.75 -3.76
N GLU A 185 10.14 -23.49 -3.21
CA GLU A 185 10.10 -24.97 -3.36
C GLU A 185 9.76 -25.37 -4.79
N GLY A 186 8.76 -24.75 -5.43
CA GLY A 186 8.28 -25.10 -6.77
C GLY A 186 9.22 -24.68 -7.89
N THR A 187 9.70 -23.43 -7.88
CA THR A 187 10.54 -22.86 -8.94
C THR A 187 12.01 -23.27 -8.82
N TYR A 188 12.52 -23.26 -7.59
CA TYR A 188 13.94 -23.53 -7.33
C TYR A 188 14.22 -24.97 -6.89
N GLY A 189 13.19 -25.70 -6.41
CA GLY A 189 13.37 -27.03 -5.82
C GLY A 189 14.06 -26.99 -4.46
N ILE A 190 14.04 -25.84 -3.79
CA ILE A 190 14.63 -25.66 -2.46
C ILE A 190 13.85 -26.49 -1.43
N LYS A 191 14.57 -27.17 -0.55
CA LYS A 191 14.00 -27.79 0.65
C LYS A 191 14.53 -27.05 1.86
N PHE A 192 13.66 -26.74 2.79
CA PHE A 192 14.02 -26.09 4.05
C PHE A 192 14.09 -27.12 5.17
N LYS A 193 14.96 -26.87 6.16
CA LYS A 193 15.00 -27.65 7.39
C LYS A 193 13.74 -27.38 8.23
N ASP A 194 13.35 -26.09 8.29
CA ASP A 194 12.20 -25.62 9.04
C ASP A 194 11.73 -24.26 8.52
N PHE A 195 10.56 -23.82 8.98
CA PHE A 195 10.02 -22.48 8.76
C PHE A 195 9.68 -21.83 10.10
N LYS A 196 10.16 -20.60 10.33
CA LYS A 196 9.87 -19.82 11.53
C LYS A 196 8.96 -18.64 11.17
N PRO A 197 7.70 -18.58 11.69
CA PRO A 197 6.83 -17.45 11.49
C PRO A 197 7.35 -16.22 12.26
N LEU A 198 7.46 -15.10 11.54
CA LEU A 198 7.97 -13.81 12.03
C LEU A 198 7.10 -12.69 11.44
N ASP A 199 7.60 -11.45 11.46
CA ASP A 199 6.95 -10.33 10.79
C ASP A 199 7.25 -10.29 9.27
N ALA A 200 6.57 -9.39 8.57
CA ALA A 200 6.76 -9.18 7.14
C ALA A 200 7.93 -8.21 6.90
N GLY A 201 9.15 -8.76 6.87
CA GLY A 201 10.36 -7.97 6.62
C GLY A 201 10.73 -6.99 7.72
N GLY A 202 10.20 -7.15 8.92
CA GLY A 202 10.35 -6.20 10.01
C GLY A 202 11.45 -6.55 11.01
N PRO A 203 11.43 -5.88 12.19
CA PRO A 203 12.46 -6.01 13.21
C PRO A 203 12.64 -7.43 13.76
N LEU A 204 11.57 -8.24 13.80
CA LEU A 204 11.65 -9.61 14.29
C LEU A 204 12.44 -10.51 13.33
N THR A 205 12.23 -10.34 12.02
CA THR A 205 12.99 -11.08 10.99
C THR A 205 14.46 -10.66 11.01
N VAL A 206 14.75 -9.35 11.13
CA VAL A 206 16.11 -8.82 11.26
C VAL A 206 16.80 -9.38 12.51
N ALA A 207 16.13 -9.34 13.67
CA ALA A 207 16.69 -9.86 14.91
C ALA A 207 16.93 -11.37 14.88
N ALA A 208 16.06 -12.13 14.21
CA ALA A 208 16.22 -13.57 14.05
C ALA A 208 17.40 -13.94 13.14
N LEU A 209 17.69 -13.16 12.09
CA LEU A 209 18.89 -13.28 11.26
C LEU A 209 20.16 -12.97 12.07
N ASP A 210 20.21 -11.79 12.74
CA ASP A 210 21.34 -11.37 13.56
C ASP A 210 21.61 -12.41 14.67
N GLY A 211 20.55 -12.92 15.30
CA GLY A 211 20.64 -13.91 16.36
C GLY A 211 20.84 -15.36 15.89
N LYS A 212 21.02 -15.60 14.59
CA LYS A 212 21.20 -16.93 13.96
C LYS A 212 20.06 -17.91 14.31
N GLN A 213 18.86 -17.39 14.53
CA GLN A 213 17.66 -18.20 14.76
C GLN A 213 17.02 -18.67 13.45
N ILE A 214 17.33 -17.99 12.34
CA ILE A 214 17.02 -18.34 10.97
C ILE A 214 18.28 -18.17 10.11
N ASP A 215 18.33 -18.89 9.00
CA ASP A 215 19.47 -18.85 8.05
C ASP A 215 19.14 -18.02 6.83
N LEU A 216 17.87 -18.06 6.37
CA LEU A 216 17.33 -17.31 5.24
C LEU A 216 16.12 -16.51 5.74
N GLY A 217 16.12 -15.19 5.57
CA GLY A 217 15.03 -14.31 5.97
C GLY A 217 14.35 -13.67 4.76
N LEU A 218 13.01 -13.53 4.82
CA LEU A 218 12.29 -12.69 3.90
C LEU A 218 12.39 -11.25 4.39
N LEU A 219 13.05 -10.40 3.63
CA LEU A 219 12.93 -8.95 3.67
C LEU A 219 12.32 -8.48 2.35
N PHE A 220 12.26 -7.17 2.14
CA PHE A 220 11.81 -6.62 0.87
C PHE A 220 12.99 -6.03 0.09
N THR A 221 12.92 -6.04 -1.25
CA THR A 221 14.02 -5.54 -2.09
C THR A 221 14.27 -4.04 -1.91
N SER A 222 13.27 -3.30 -1.44
CA SER A 222 13.36 -1.88 -1.09
C SER A 222 13.89 -1.62 0.33
N ASP A 223 14.17 -2.67 1.14
CA ASP A 223 14.55 -2.53 2.54
C ASP A 223 16.01 -2.11 2.73
N PRO A 224 16.30 -0.88 3.18
CA PRO A 224 17.65 -0.39 3.40
C PRO A 224 18.36 -1.09 4.57
N THR A 225 17.63 -1.85 5.40
CA THR A 225 18.21 -2.66 6.50
C THR A 225 19.14 -3.74 5.95
N ILE A 226 18.91 -4.22 4.72
CA ILE A 226 19.80 -5.17 4.02
C ILE A 226 21.23 -4.60 3.98
N VAL A 227 21.37 -3.35 3.54
CA VAL A 227 22.68 -2.67 3.47
C VAL A 227 23.18 -2.31 4.87
N ALA A 228 22.32 -1.73 5.72
CA ALA A 228 22.68 -1.27 7.06
C ALA A 228 23.20 -2.40 7.95
N LYS A 229 22.65 -3.61 7.81
CA LYS A 229 23.07 -4.82 8.55
C LYS A 229 24.12 -5.65 7.80
N SER A 230 24.51 -5.25 6.60
CA SER A 230 25.39 -6.02 5.73
C SER A 230 24.88 -7.44 5.45
N PHE A 231 23.57 -7.61 5.37
CA PHE A 231 22.98 -8.85 4.86
C PHE A 231 23.24 -8.99 3.36
N VAL A 232 23.17 -10.20 2.87
CA VAL A 232 23.36 -10.52 1.46
C VAL A 232 22.01 -10.89 0.87
N LEU A 233 21.50 -10.06 -0.02
CA LEU A 233 20.34 -10.36 -0.86
C LEU A 233 20.76 -11.38 -1.92
N LEU A 234 20.12 -12.54 -1.93
CA LEU A 234 20.37 -13.57 -2.94
C LEU A 234 19.65 -13.17 -4.25
N GLU A 235 20.35 -13.33 -5.37
CA GLU A 235 19.79 -13.08 -6.70
C GLU A 235 18.63 -14.05 -6.99
N ASP A 236 17.50 -13.53 -7.45
CA ASP A 236 16.36 -14.32 -7.95
C ASP A 236 16.59 -14.71 -9.42
N ASP A 237 17.53 -15.61 -9.67
CA ASP A 237 18.04 -15.99 -11.00
C ASP A 237 17.06 -16.79 -11.87
N LYS A 238 15.91 -17.20 -11.32
CA LYS A 238 14.81 -17.81 -12.07
C LYS A 238 13.56 -16.93 -12.15
N HIS A 239 13.66 -15.68 -11.70
CA HIS A 239 12.60 -14.69 -11.79
C HIS A 239 11.29 -15.17 -11.15
N LEU A 240 11.37 -15.69 -9.91
CA LEU A 240 10.20 -16.03 -9.10
C LEU A 240 9.39 -14.79 -8.79
N GLN A 241 10.07 -13.68 -8.47
CA GLN A 241 9.44 -12.40 -8.22
C GLN A 241 9.14 -11.71 -9.56
N LEU A 242 7.94 -11.13 -9.67
CA LEU A 242 7.47 -10.51 -10.91
C LEU A 242 7.29 -9.00 -10.72
N SER A 243 6.54 -8.31 -11.59
CA SER A 243 6.40 -6.86 -11.52
C SER A 243 5.50 -6.43 -10.35
N ASP A 244 6.10 -6.21 -9.20
CA ASP A 244 5.45 -5.66 -7.99
C ASP A 244 5.61 -4.14 -7.92
N ASN A 245 5.22 -3.46 -9.01
CA ASN A 245 5.11 -2.01 -9.01
C ASN A 245 3.99 -1.56 -8.08
N ILE A 246 4.27 -0.50 -7.32
CA ILE A 246 3.32 0.06 -6.36
C ILE A 246 2.21 0.79 -7.09
N ALA A 247 0.95 0.50 -6.76
CA ALA A 247 -0.21 1.18 -7.33
C ALA A 247 -1.31 1.41 -6.28
N PRO A 248 -2.04 2.52 -6.35
CA PRO A 248 -3.24 2.70 -5.54
C PRO A 248 -4.36 1.77 -6.03
N VAL A 249 -5.01 1.07 -5.12
CA VAL A 249 -6.27 0.36 -5.36
C VAL A 249 -7.40 1.12 -4.68
N VAL A 250 -8.47 1.40 -5.41
CA VAL A 250 -9.55 2.30 -4.99
C VAL A 250 -10.91 1.68 -5.26
N ARG A 251 -11.85 1.86 -4.34
CA ARG A 251 -13.24 1.45 -4.53
C ARG A 251 -13.93 2.28 -5.62
N ASN A 252 -14.67 1.62 -6.50
CA ASN A 252 -15.43 2.29 -7.55
C ASN A 252 -16.55 3.18 -6.96
N ASP A 253 -17.13 2.80 -5.84
CA ASP A 253 -18.13 3.62 -5.15
C ASP A 253 -17.60 4.97 -4.68
N LEU A 254 -16.32 5.05 -4.31
CA LEU A 254 -15.66 6.32 -3.98
C LEU A 254 -15.41 7.12 -5.26
N LEU A 255 -14.85 6.50 -6.30
CA LEU A 255 -14.56 7.17 -7.58
C LEU A 255 -15.82 7.71 -8.25
N ALA A 256 -16.95 7.01 -8.11
CA ALA A 256 -18.24 7.45 -8.67
C ALA A 256 -18.83 8.69 -7.97
N LYS A 257 -18.43 8.97 -6.74
CA LYS A 257 -18.86 10.14 -5.95
C LYS A 257 -17.92 11.34 -6.08
N ASP A 258 -16.81 11.17 -6.80
CA ASP A 258 -15.77 12.15 -7.00
C ASP A 258 -15.73 12.64 -8.43
N ASP A 259 -15.27 13.85 -8.65
CA ASP A 259 -15.15 14.48 -9.98
C ASP A 259 -13.89 14.05 -10.76
N GLY A 260 -13.21 13.00 -10.32
CA GLY A 260 -11.94 12.52 -10.87
C GLY A 260 -10.71 13.10 -10.17
N THR A 261 -10.89 13.96 -9.20
CA THR A 261 -9.80 14.59 -8.43
C THR A 261 -9.01 13.54 -7.64
N ILE A 262 -9.66 12.59 -6.96
CA ILE A 262 -8.99 11.51 -6.21
C ILE A 262 -8.04 10.74 -7.14
N LYS A 263 -8.54 10.27 -8.27
CA LYS A 263 -7.70 9.55 -9.26
C LYS A 263 -6.50 10.39 -9.69
N LYS A 264 -6.69 11.67 -10.01
CA LYS A 264 -5.62 12.57 -10.43
C LYS A 264 -4.56 12.76 -9.34
N LEU A 265 -4.97 12.94 -8.09
CA LEU A 265 -4.07 13.12 -6.96
C LEU A 265 -3.24 11.87 -6.68
N LEU A 266 -3.86 10.69 -6.63
CA LEU A 266 -3.16 9.44 -6.39
C LEU A 266 -2.19 9.09 -7.52
N ASN A 267 -2.61 9.29 -8.78
CA ASN A 267 -1.72 9.10 -9.94
C ASN A 267 -0.55 10.08 -9.95
N SER A 268 -0.70 11.29 -9.39
CA SER A 268 0.43 12.21 -9.26
C SER A 268 1.49 11.74 -8.27
N ILE A 269 1.12 10.98 -7.24
CA ILE A 269 2.06 10.29 -6.34
C ILE A 269 2.78 9.19 -7.12
N SER A 270 2.06 8.31 -7.80
CA SER A 270 2.65 7.23 -8.62
C SER A 270 3.66 7.76 -9.63
N ALA A 271 3.35 8.87 -10.30
CA ALA A 271 4.22 9.50 -11.29
C ALA A 271 5.54 10.06 -10.73
N LYS A 272 5.59 10.34 -9.41
CA LYS A 272 6.77 10.88 -8.72
C LYS A 272 7.55 9.83 -7.92
N LEU A 273 6.94 8.68 -7.66
CA LEU A 273 7.52 7.63 -6.84
C LEU A 273 8.50 6.78 -7.66
N SER A 274 9.75 7.20 -7.71
CA SER A 274 10.86 6.39 -8.25
C SER A 274 11.39 5.41 -7.21
N GLN A 275 12.21 4.44 -7.64
CA GLN A 275 12.86 3.50 -6.72
C GLN A 275 13.75 4.20 -5.69
N ASP A 276 14.50 5.23 -6.11
CA ASP A 276 15.36 6.00 -5.20
C ASP A 276 14.57 6.77 -4.15
N GLU A 277 13.42 7.35 -4.53
CA GLU A 277 12.53 8.04 -3.59
C GLU A 277 11.93 7.06 -2.58
N LEU A 278 11.47 5.89 -3.03
CA LEU A 278 10.95 4.84 -2.15
C LEU A 278 12.03 4.36 -1.15
N ASN A 279 13.20 3.99 -1.66
CA ASN A 279 14.31 3.52 -0.82
C ASN A 279 14.76 4.59 0.17
N GLY A 280 14.77 5.87 -0.25
CA GLY A 280 15.07 7.00 0.61
C GLY A 280 14.07 7.16 1.76
N MET A 281 12.78 7.09 1.48
CA MET A 281 11.73 7.16 2.50
C MET A 281 11.78 5.94 3.44
N ASN A 282 11.97 4.76 2.88
CA ASN A 282 12.10 3.52 3.66
C ASN A 282 13.28 3.60 4.64
N LYS A 283 14.43 4.15 4.19
CA LYS A 283 15.59 4.36 5.08
C LYS A 283 15.27 5.29 6.24
N LEU A 284 14.58 6.41 5.98
CA LEU A 284 14.22 7.37 7.03
C LEU A 284 13.35 6.73 8.12
N VAL A 285 12.46 5.80 7.77
CA VAL A 285 11.58 5.13 8.73
C VAL A 285 12.23 3.90 9.35
N SER A 286 12.76 2.98 8.54
CA SER A 286 13.24 1.69 9.04
C SER A 286 14.60 1.78 9.76
N VAL A 287 15.49 2.68 9.32
CA VAL A 287 16.85 2.85 9.89
C VAL A 287 16.90 4.06 10.80
N ASP A 288 16.51 5.24 10.29
CA ASP A 288 16.64 6.50 11.01
C ASP A 288 15.51 6.75 12.02
N LYS A 289 14.51 5.84 12.07
CA LYS A 289 13.38 5.81 13.03
C LYS A 289 12.49 7.05 13.01
N LYS A 290 12.37 7.72 11.86
CA LYS A 290 11.44 8.84 11.70
C LYS A 290 10.01 8.36 11.60
N ASP A 291 9.07 9.25 11.96
CA ASP A 291 7.64 8.97 11.82
C ASP A 291 7.25 8.91 10.33
N PRO A 292 6.56 7.85 9.87
CA PRO A 292 6.07 7.73 8.49
C PRO A 292 5.27 8.94 8.03
N LYS A 293 4.49 9.56 8.92
CA LYS A 293 3.69 10.75 8.65
C LYS A 293 4.56 11.93 8.25
N ASP A 294 5.64 12.17 8.99
CA ASP A 294 6.57 13.27 8.70
C ASP A 294 7.35 13.00 7.42
N VAL A 295 7.79 11.75 7.22
CA VAL A 295 8.51 11.34 6.00
C VAL A 295 7.63 11.54 4.76
N ALA A 296 6.38 11.10 4.80
CA ALA A 296 5.44 11.28 3.70
C ALA A 296 5.18 12.77 3.40
N ARG A 297 4.97 13.59 4.44
CA ARG A 297 4.76 15.04 4.30
C ARG A 297 5.95 15.72 3.63
N ASP A 298 7.15 15.44 4.13
CA ASP A 298 8.37 16.09 3.65
C ASP A 298 8.65 15.67 2.20
N TRP A 299 8.40 14.41 1.84
CA TRP A 299 8.48 13.93 0.47
C TRP A 299 7.45 14.60 -0.45
N LEU A 300 6.18 14.69 -0.05
CA LEU A 300 5.13 15.35 -0.82
C LEU A 300 5.47 16.82 -1.09
N LYS A 301 6.00 17.55 -0.08
CA LYS A 301 6.48 18.93 -0.24
C LYS A 301 7.66 19.02 -1.20
N LYS A 302 8.65 18.14 -1.06
CA LYS A 302 9.81 18.06 -1.97
C LYS A 302 9.38 17.86 -3.42
N GLN A 303 8.33 17.04 -3.65
CA GLN A 303 7.79 16.78 -4.98
C GLN A 303 6.85 17.89 -5.50
N GLY A 304 6.53 18.89 -4.67
CA GLY A 304 5.59 19.96 -5.02
C GLY A 304 4.13 19.50 -5.11
N LEU A 305 3.79 18.39 -4.47
CA LEU A 305 2.44 17.82 -4.47
C LEU A 305 1.54 18.43 -3.39
N ILE A 306 2.12 18.95 -2.31
CA ILE A 306 1.45 19.75 -1.28
C ILE A 306 2.30 20.99 -0.94
N LYS A 307 1.69 21.99 -0.24
CA LYS A 307 2.36 23.23 0.22
C LYS A 307 3.10 23.06 1.54
#